data_a7649cbfb2e7c46d7d6d354aa80edcdc
#
_entry.id   a7649cbfb2e7c46d7d6d354aa80edcdc
#
_cell.length_a   1.000
_cell.length_b   1.000
_cell.length_c   1.000
_cell.angle_alpha   90.00
_cell.angle_beta   90.00
_cell.angle_gamma   90.00
#
_symmetry.space_group_name_H-M   'P 1'
#
loop_
_entity.id
_entity.type
_entity.pdbx_description
1 polymer ?
#
loop_
_entity_poly.entity_id
_entity_poly.type
_entity_poly.pdbx_seq_one_letter_code
_entity_poly.pdbx_strand_id
1 'polypeptide(L)'
;MSLPENKLSTRPIYGAFLVPDKAEPLVDFEWGGVDLLDTSQGLQVYIWKCYYKDNWICIENDVVQYQLLNVENVKSLSLSFDFNMHPTIAYTTENVDKQISTFLYWYDTAQAAQITTEYGTEYITPQVSLDDHRLHQSANADIIFAYIKNSNLYYRQQRDRFLIERLLAENLGEHAELIQIGMSTKNRFQFVYS
;
A
#
# COMPACT_ATOMS: atom_id res chain seq x y z
N MET A 1 -3.87 24.22 -1.04
CA MET A 1 -2.42 24.17 -0.77
C MET A 1 -1.84 23.22 -1.80
N SER A 2 -1.09 23.72 -2.80
CA SER A 2 -0.48 22.84 -3.78
C SER A 2 0.67 22.11 -3.08
N LEU A 3 0.62 20.78 -3.07
CA LEU A 3 1.76 19.97 -2.65
C LEU A 3 2.97 20.38 -3.51
N PRO A 4 4.15 20.56 -2.93
CA PRO A 4 5.34 20.84 -3.72
C PRO A 4 5.50 19.73 -4.76
N GLU A 5 5.83 20.08 -5.99
CA GLU A 5 6.01 19.16 -7.13
C GLU A 5 6.90 17.94 -6.83
N ASN A 6 7.63 17.99 -5.73
CA ASN A 6 8.58 16.94 -5.33
C ASN A 6 7.98 15.87 -4.40
N LYS A 7 6.73 16.00 -3.97
CA LYS A 7 6.16 15.11 -2.94
C LYS A 7 5.38 13.93 -3.49
N LEU A 8 4.98 13.99 -4.73
CA LEU A 8 4.26 12.91 -5.37
C LEU A 8 5.08 12.37 -6.53
N SER A 9 5.03 11.09 -6.70
CA SER A 9 5.45 10.51 -7.96
C SER A 9 4.62 11.16 -9.07
N THR A 10 5.26 11.84 -9.96
CA THR A 10 4.62 12.35 -11.18
C THR A 10 4.43 11.23 -12.20
N ARG A 11 4.77 10.00 -11.82
CA ARG A 11 4.59 8.86 -12.70
C ARG A 11 3.16 8.39 -12.61
N PRO A 12 2.43 8.42 -13.70
CA PRO A 12 1.07 7.94 -13.71
C PRO A 12 0.93 6.45 -13.37
N ILE A 13 2.01 5.71 -13.28
CA ILE A 13 2.04 4.25 -13.04
C ILE A 13 2.19 3.91 -11.56
N TYR A 14 2.55 4.86 -10.69
CA TYR A 14 2.86 4.60 -9.30
C TYR A 14 2.02 5.48 -8.40
N GLY A 15 1.04 4.86 -7.77
CA GLY A 15 0.37 5.39 -6.61
C GLY A 15 -0.21 6.80 -6.78
N ALA A 16 -1.35 6.92 -7.42
CA ALA A 16 -2.22 8.02 -7.11
C ALA A 16 -2.93 7.68 -5.80
N PHE A 17 -2.47 8.23 -4.70
CA PHE A 17 -3.16 8.06 -3.44
C PHE A 17 -4.32 9.04 -3.40
N LEU A 18 -5.52 8.51 -3.37
CA LEU A 18 -6.69 9.29 -3.02
C LEU A 18 -6.90 9.17 -1.52
N VAL A 19 -6.88 10.28 -0.85
CA VAL A 19 -7.37 10.34 0.52
C VAL A 19 -8.86 10.04 0.44
N PRO A 20 -9.36 9.01 1.14
CA PRO A 20 -10.78 8.70 1.11
C PRO A 20 -11.57 9.93 1.53
N ASP A 21 -12.62 10.22 0.82
CA ASP A 21 -13.60 11.17 1.32
C ASP A 21 -14.14 10.60 2.64
N LYS A 22 -14.20 11.44 3.66
CA LYS A 22 -14.57 11.02 5.04
C LYS A 22 -15.96 10.39 5.13
N ALA A 23 -16.69 10.42 4.07
CA ALA A 23 -18.07 9.99 4.05
C ALA A 23 -18.28 8.52 3.69
N GLU A 24 -17.35 7.77 3.00
CA GLU A 24 -17.49 6.34 2.65
C GLU A 24 -17.00 5.99 1.24
N PRO A 25 -16.72 4.71 0.98
CA PRO A 25 -15.99 3.74 1.78
C PRO A 25 -14.50 4.06 1.79
N LEU A 26 -13.76 3.49 2.72
CA LEU A 26 -12.29 3.56 2.72
C LEU A 26 -11.77 3.07 1.37
N VAL A 27 -11.19 3.97 0.60
CA VAL A 27 -10.73 3.70 -0.75
C VAL A 27 -9.28 4.11 -0.86
N ASP A 28 -8.44 3.18 -1.25
CA ASP A 28 -7.08 3.43 -1.66
C ASP A 28 -6.97 3.15 -3.15
N PHE A 29 -6.27 4.01 -3.87
CA PHE A 29 -6.09 3.84 -5.31
C PHE A 29 -4.64 3.62 -5.61
N GLU A 30 -4.37 2.59 -6.38
CA GLU A 30 -3.05 2.35 -6.92
C GLU A 30 -3.13 1.97 -8.40
N TRP A 31 -2.10 2.38 -9.11
CA TRP A 31 -1.91 2.00 -10.50
C TRP A 31 -1.33 0.60 -10.55
N GLY A 32 -2.18 -0.33 -10.92
CA GLY A 32 -1.90 -1.75 -10.80
C GLY A 32 -1.05 -2.37 -11.88
N GLY A 33 -0.18 -1.63 -12.51
CA GLY A 33 0.76 -2.21 -13.47
C GLY A 33 0.42 -1.96 -14.93
N VAL A 34 1.37 -2.34 -15.75
CA VAL A 34 1.31 -2.19 -17.20
C VAL A 34 1.17 -3.57 -17.79
N ASP A 35 0.00 -3.90 -18.32
CA ASP A 35 -0.18 -5.06 -19.15
C ASP A 35 0.17 -4.73 -20.59
N LEU A 36 1.15 -5.43 -21.11
CA LEU A 36 1.43 -5.49 -22.56
C LEU A 36 0.40 -6.43 -23.17
N LEU A 37 -0.79 -5.90 -23.45
CA LEU A 37 -1.84 -6.72 -24.07
C LEU A 37 -1.58 -7.01 -25.52
N ASP A 38 -0.93 -6.11 -26.21
CA ASP A 38 -0.53 -6.28 -27.62
C ASP A 38 0.51 -5.21 -27.95
N THR A 39 1.62 -5.62 -28.52
CA THR A 39 2.66 -4.70 -28.99
C THR A 39 2.17 -3.76 -30.09
N SER A 40 1.09 -4.08 -30.77
CA SER A 40 0.45 -3.24 -31.78
C SER A 40 -0.44 -2.13 -31.17
N GLN A 41 -0.91 -2.28 -29.94
CA GLN A 41 -1.83 -1.35 -29.28
C GLN A 41 -1.17 -0.50 -28.20
N GLY A 42 0.06 -0.81 -27.83
CA GLY A 42 0.79 -0.09 -26.79
C GLY A 42 0.54 -0.62 -25.38
N LEU A 43 0.94 0.19 -24.41
CA LEU A 43 0.80 -0.13 -22.98
C LEU A 43 -0.61 0.20 -22.51
N GLN A 44 -1.28 -0.76 -21.92
CA GLN A 44 -2.54 -0.51 -21.22
C GLN A 44 -2.30 -0.41 -19.72
N VAL A 45 -2.74 0.68 -19.14
CA VAL A 45 -2.63 0.96 -17.71
C VAL A 45 -3.99 0.78 -17.06
N TYR A 46 -4.06 -0.02 -16.02
CA TYR A 46 -5.24 -0.19 -15.20
C TYR A 46 -5.10 0.56 -13.88
N ILE A 47 -6.15 1.29 -13.52
CA ILE A 47 -6.27 1.91 -12.21
C ILE A 47 -7.04 0.94 -11.32
N TRP A 48 -6.42 0.54 -10.23
CA TRP A 48 -7.02 -0.32 -9.23
C TRP A 48 -7.50 0.48 -8.04
N LYS A 49 -8.61 0.07 -7.51
CA LYS A 49 -9.25 0.61 -6.33
C LYS A 49 -9.39 -0.50 -5.29
N CYS A 50 -8.96 -0.22 -4.08
CA CYS A 50 -9.20 -1.07 -2.92
C CYS A 50 -10.24 -0.42 -2.03
N TYR A 51 -11.21 -1.20 -1.55
CA TYR A 51 -12.25 -0.69 -0.68
C TYR A 51 -12.81 -1.78 0.24
N TYR A 52 -13.48 -1.34 1.29
CA TYR A 52 -14.14 -2.20 2.25
C TYR A 52 -15.65 -2.08 2.14
N LYS A 53 -16.32 -3.22 1.96
CA LYS A 53 -17.77 -3.28 1.84
C LYS A 53 -18.30 -4.63 2.32
N ASP A 54 -19.39 -4.61 3.10
CA ASP A 54 -20.10 -5.80 3.56
C ASP A 54 -19.16 -6.85 4.21
N ASN A 55 -18.22 -6.39 5.04
CA ASN A 55 -17.17 -7.18 5.68
C ASN A 55 -16.15 -7.80 4.70
N TRP A 56 -16.06 -7.30 3.49
CA TRP A 56 -15.05 -7.73 2.53
C TRP A 56 -14.08 -6.59 2.18
N ILE A 57 -12.80 -6.90 2.15
CA ILE A 57 -11.80 -6.11 1.45
C ILE A 57 -11.83 -6.54 0.00
N CYS A 58 -12.11 -5.59 -0.87
CA CYS A 58 -12.28 -5.78 -2.30
C CYS A 58 -11.26 -4.96 -3.08
N ILE A 59 -10.87 -5.47 -4.25
CA ILE A 59 -10.15 -4.69 -5.25
C ILE A 59 -10.90 -4.74 -6.56
N GLU A 60 -10.87 -3.66 -7.31
CA GLU A 60 -11.50 -3.58 -8.63
C GLU A 60 -10.75 -2.63 -9.56
N ASN A 61 -10.94 -2.84 -10.83
CA ASN A 61 -10.67 -1.88 -11.90
C ASN A 61 -11.88 -1.79 -12.82
N ASP A 62 -11.76 -1.10 -13.95
CA ASP A 62 -12.88 -0.90 -14.89
C ASP A 62 -13.40 -2.21 -15.52
N VAL A 63 -12.67 -3.32 -15.37
CA VAL A 63 -12.97 -4.60 -16.04
C VAL A 63 -13.36 -5.69 -15.05
N VAL A 64 -12.70 -5.76 -13.90
CA VAL A 64 -12.83 -6.87 -12.95
C VAL A 64 -12.94 -6.41 -11.50
N GLN A 65 -13.59 -7.22 -10.69
CA GLN A 65 -13.74 -7.03 -9.26
C GLN A 65 -13.42 -8.34 -8.53
N TYR A 66 -12.70 -8.25 -7.42
CA TYR A 66 -12.35 -9.37 -6.56
C TYR A 66 -12.68 -9.07 -5.10
N GLN A 67 -13.31 -10.03 -4.43
CA GLN A 67 -13.41 -10.07 -2.97
C GLN A 67 -12.21 -10.88 -2.45
N LEU A 68 -11.32 -10.24 -1.72
CA LEU A 68 -10.06 -10.87 -1.29
C LEU A 68 -10.12 -11.44 0.11
N LEU A 69 -10.61 -10.66 1.06
CA LEU A 69 -10.59 -11.00 2.47
C LEU A 69 -11.94 -10.68 3.11
N ASN A 70 -12.49 -11.65 3.84
CA ASN A 70 -13.61 -11.41 4.74
C ASN A 70 -13.07 -11.03 6.11
N VAL A 71 -13.25 -9.76 6.50
CA VAL A 71 -12.69 -9.17 7.71
C VAL A 71 -13.68 -8.18 8.29
N GLU A 72 -13.86 -8.18 9.59
CA GLU A 72 -14.75 -7.23 10.28
C GLU A 72 -14.02 -5.96 10.71
N ASN A 73 -14.74 -4.85 10.75
CA ASN A 73 -14.32 -3.58 11.36
C ASN A 73 -12.99 -3.01 10.81
N VAL A 74 -12.81 -3.05 9.50
CA VAL A 74 -11.66 -2.42 8.85
C VAL A 74 -11.72 -0.90 9.02
N LYS A 75 -10.59 -0.27 9.36
CA LYS A 75 -10.44 1.16 9.63
C LYS A 75 -9.54 1.89 8.64
N SER A 76 -8.59 1.20 8.07
CA SER A 76 -7.71 1.75 7.04
C SER A 76 -7.33 0.70 6.03
N LEU A 77 -7.02 1.15 4.83
CA LEU A 77 -6.57 0.32 3.72
C LEU A 77 -5.44 1.03 2.97
N SER A 78 -4.46 0.27 2.53
CA SER A 78 -3.45 0.71 1.57
C SER A 78 -3.12 -0.46 0.65
N LEU A 79 -3.17 -0.22 -0.66
CA LEU A 79 -2.98 -1.22 -1.71
C LEU A 79 -1.70 -0.98 -2.48
N SER A 80 -0.97 -2.04 -2.77
CA SER A 80 0.08 -2.08 -3.77
C SER A 80 0.08 -3.43 -4.49
N PHE A 81 0.74 -3.50 -5.64
CA PHE A 81 0.96 -4.76 -6.36
C PHE A 81 2.44 -5.05 -6.46
N ASP A 82 2.78 -6.33 -6.32
CA ASP A 82 4.13 -6.78 -6.63
C ASP A 82 4.37 -6.83 -8.15
N PHE A 83 5.58 -7.16 -8.54
CA PHE A 83 5.98 -7.27 -9.95
C PHE A 83 5.09 -8.24 -10.77
N ASN A 84 4.51 -9.24 -10.14
CA ASN A 84 3.65 -10.23 -10.77
C ASN A 84 2.16 -9.93 -10.61
N MET A 85 1.81 -8.70 -10.24
CA MET A 85 0.44 -8.26 -10.02
C MET A 85 -0.28 -8.99 -8.88
N HIS A 86 0.44 -9.53 -7.90
CA HIS A 86 -0.18 -10.00 -6.68
C HIS A 86 -0.49 -8.81 -5.76
N PRO A 87 -1.72 -8.67 -5.30
CA PRO A 87 -2.07 -7.57 -4.41
C PRO A 87 -1.39 -7.72 -3.05
N THR A 88 -0.90 -6.60 -2.56
CA THR A 88 -0.43 -6.44 -1.18
C THR A 88 -1.26 -5.36 -0.53
N ILE A 89 -1.89 -5.67 0.59
CA ILE A 89 -2.80 -4.76 1.28
C ILE A 89 -2.37 -4.64 2.75
N ALA A 90 -2.01 -3.44 3.16
CA ALA A 90 -1.93 -3.10 4.57
C ALA A 90 -3.29 -2.61 5.05
N TYR A 91 -3.75 -3.11 6.17
CA TYR A 91 -5.03 -2.70 6.72
C TYR A 91 -5.03 -2.75 8.24
N THR A 92 -5.96 -2.02 8.83
CA THR A 92 -6.19 -2.07 10.27
C THR A 92 -7.62 -2.48 10.56
N THR A 93 -7.79 -3.15 11.69
CA THR A 93 -9.11 -3.49 12.22
C THR A 93 -9.27 -2.98 13.65
N GLU A 94 -10.48 -2.70 14.06
CA GLU A 94 -10.81 -2.33 15.43
C GLU A 94 -11.57 -3.46 16.12
N ASN A 95 -11.06 -3.93 17.26
CA ASN A 95 -11.74 -4.93 18.05
C ASN A 95 -12.84 -4.33 18.96
N VAL A 96 -13.53 -5.17 19.71
CA VAL A 96 -14.60 -4.76 20.63
C VAL A 96 -14.12 -3.83 21.75
N ASP A 97 -12.85 -3.90 22.11
CA ASP A 97 -12.21 -3.07 23.14
C ASP A 97 -11.64 -1.76 22.56
N LYS A 98 -11.96 -1.42 21.31
CA LYS A 98 -11.47 -0.25 20.59
C LYS A 98 -9.96 -0.24 20.32
N GLN A 99 -9.33 -1.38 20.39
CA GLN A 99 -7.92 -1.52 20.02
C GLN A 99 -7.80 -1.71 18.51
N ILE A 100 -6.87 -1.01 17.90
CA ILE A 100 -6.56 -1.09 16.48
C ILE A 100 -5.39 -2.06 16.29
N SER A 101 -5.58 -3.10 15.49
CA SER A 101 -4.53 -4.03 15.09
C SER A 101 -4.21 -3.87 13.62
N THR A 102 -2.93 -4.00 13.27
CA THR A 102 -2.41 -3.87 11.91
C THR A 102 -2.12 -5.23 11.30
N PHE A 103 -2.51 -5.38 10.04
CA PHE A 103 -2.35 -6.59 9.25
C PHE A 103 -1.74 -6.27 7.89
N LEU A 104 -1.05 -7.26 7.33
CA LEU A 104 -0.54 -7.22 5.97
C LEU A 104 -0.98 -8.50 5.23
N TYR A 105 -1.77 -8.32 4.16
CA TYR A 105 -2.10 -9.36 3.19
C TYR A 105 -1.14 -9.27 2.02
N TRP A 106 -0.45 -10.36 1.67
CA TRP A 106 0.60 -10.35 0.66
C TRP A 106 0.89 -11.73 0.08
N TYR A 107 1.51 -11.79 -1.09
CA TYR A 107 1.92 -13.05 -1.71
C TYR A 107 3.29 -13.50 -1.20
N ASP A 108 3.31 -14.64 -0.52
CA ASP A 108 4.56 -15.28 -0.07
C ASP A 108 5.07 -16.25 -1.15
N THR A 109 6.16 -15.87 -1.82
CA THR A 109 6.78 -16.68 -2.86
C THR A 109 7.32 -18.01 -2.35
N ALA A 110 7.70 -18.10 -1.08
CA ALA A 110 8.20 -19.34 -0.49
C ALA A 110 7.07 -20.36 -0.26
N GLN A 111 5.85 -19.88 -0.01
CA GLN A 111 4.67 -20.72 0.16
C GLN A 111 3.84 -20.81 -1.13
N ALA A 112 4.15 -20.01 -2.13
CA ALA A 112 3.38 -19.84 -3.35
C ALA A 112 1.88 -19.55 -3.08
N ALA A 113 1.61 -18.71 -2.10
CA ALA A 113 0.25 -18.41 -1.63
C ALA A 113 0.10 -16.98 -1.12
N GLN A 114 -1.11 -16.45 -1.22
CA GLN A 114 -1.50 -15.25 -0.50
C GLN A 114 -1.68 -15.59 0.98
N ILE A 115 -1.07 -14.80 1.84
CA ILE A 115 -1.12 -14.96 3.29
C ILE A 115 -1.42 -13.65 3.99
N THR A 116 -1.89 -13.74 5.23
CA THR A 116 -2.08 -12.58 6.11
C THR A 116 -1.15 -12.68 7.30
N THR A 117 -0.42 -11.61 7.56
CA THR A 117 0.46 -11.47 8.72
C THR A 117 -0.13 -10.42 9.65
N GLU A 118 -0.33 -10.76 10.92
CA GLU A 118 -0.70 -9.80 11.96
C GLU A 118 0.55 -9.20 12.59
N TYR A 119 0.57 -7.88 12.71
CA TYR A 119 1.65 -7.12 13.36
C TYR A 119 1.27 -6.62 14.75
N GLY A 120 -0.03 -6.52 15.06
CA GLY A 120 -0.53 -6.10 16.37
C GLY A 120 -0.82 -4.59 16.45
N THR A 121 -0.95 -4.11 17.69
CA THR A 121 -1.49 -2.77 17.99
C THR A 121 -0.47 -1.64 18.03
N GLU A 122 0.81 -1.96 18.04
CA GLU A 122 1.89 -0.96 18.08
C GLU A 122 2.15 -0.30 16.72
N TYR A 123 1.63 -0.88 15.65
CA TYR A 123 1.89 -0.49 14.27
C TYR A 123 0.72 0.36 13.79
N ILE A 124 0.94 1.64 13.65
CA ILE A 124 -0.13 2.59 13.31
C ILE A 124 0.06 3.18 11.91
N THR A 125 -1.06 3.57 11.31
CA THR A 125 -1.13 4.16 9.96
C THR A 125 -0.31 3.41 8.91
N PRO A 126 -0.52 2.09 8.74
CA PRO A 126 0.27 1.29 7.81
C PRO A 126 0.01 1.68 6.36
N GLN A 127 1.10 1.70 5.58
CA GLN A 127 1.06 1.98 4.14
C GLN A 127 1.93 0.98 3.38
N VAL A 128 1.52 0.66 2.16
CA VAL A 128 2.31 -0.14 1.23
C VAL A 128 2.59 0.63 -0.05
N SER A 129 3.73 0.36 -0.66
CA SER A 129 4.08 0.92 -1.96
C SER A 129 5.10 0.04 -2.67
N LEU A 130 5.07 0.04 -3.99
CA LEU A 130 6.05 -0.66 -4.80
C LEU A 130 7.34 0.16 -4.93
N ASP A 131 8.48 -0.46 -4.67
CA ASP A 131 9.82 0.08 -4.95
C ASP A 131 10.18 -0.18 -6.41
N ASP A 132 9.34 0.24 -7.32
CA ASP A 132 9.71 0.31 -8.71
C ASP A 132 9.76 1.76 -9.16
N HIS A 133 10.93 2.25 -9.39
CA HIS A 133 11.20 3.63 -9.71
C HIS A 133 11.39 3.86 -11.21
N ARG A 134 10.90 2.98 -12.03
CA ARG A 134 11.02 3.08 -13.47
C ARG A 134 9.73 2.77 -14.17
N LEU A 135 9.60 3.32 -15.36
CA LEU A 135 8.53 2.95 -16.27
C LEU A 135 8.65 1.51 -16.78
N HIS A 136 9.82 0.91 -16.59
CA HIS A 136 10.05 -0.49 -16.92
C HIS A 136 9.97 -1.30 -15.62
N GLN A 137 9.18 -2.30 -15.63
CA GLN A 137 9.12 -3.28 -14.59
C GLN A 137 10.51 -3.86 -14.35
N SER A 138 10.87 -3.97 -13.12
CA SER A 138 12.15 -4.53 -12.72
C SER A 138 11.93 -5.77 -11.89
N ALA A 139 12.63 -6.83 -12.25
CA ALA A 139 12.68 -8.03 -11.42
C ALA A 139 13.17 -7.78 -9.98
N ASN A 140 13.77 -6.60 -9.75
CA ASN A 140 14.22 -6.16 -8.43
C ASN A 140 13.22 -5.21 -7.75
N ALA A 141 12.08 -4.93 -8.37
CA ALA A 141 11.02 -4.18 -7.72
C ALA A 141 10.53 -4.94 -6.48
N ASP A 142 10.22 -4.20 -5.44
CA ASP A 142 9.92 -4.76 -4.13
C ASP A 142 8.82 -3.96 -3.44
N ILE A 143 7.97 -4.63 -2.71
CA ILE A 143 6.97 -3.94 -1.89
C ILE A 143 7.64 -3.45 -0.61
N ILE A 144 7.36 -2.20 -0.29
CA ILE A 144 7.65 -1.60 1.01
C ILE A 144 6.37 -1.53 1.82
N PHE A 145 6.42 -2.04 3.02
CA PHE A 145 5.42 -1.88 4.06
C PHE A 145 5.98 -0.96 5.13
N ALA A 146 5.39 0.22 5.30
CA ALA A 146 5.84 1.21 6.26
C ALA A 146 4.72 1.55 7.26
N TYR A 147 5.13 1.96 8.44
CA TYR A 147 4.24 2.26 9.57
C TYR A 147 4.96 3.11 10.61
N ILE A 148 4.18 3.73 11.49
CA ILE A 148 4.72 4.38 12.68
C ILE A 148 4.56 3.44 13.88
N LYS A 149 5.61 3.38 14.70
CA LYS A 149 5.67 2.59 15.92
C LYS A 149 6.49 3.35 16.95
N ASN A 150 5.92 3.58 18.14
CA ASN A 150 6.60 4.33 19.21
C ASN A 150 7.15 5.68 18.73
N SER A 151 6.36 6.45 18.02
CA SER A 151 6.75 7.75 17.45
C SER A 151 7.93 7.70 16.45
N ASN A 152 8.24 6.55 15.92
CA ASN A 152 9.29 6.38 14.90
C ASN A 152 8.70 5.77 13.63
N LEU A 153 9.24 6.15 12.48
CA LEU A 153 8.87 5.60 11.18
C LEU A 153 9.77 4.42 10.84
N TYR A 154 9.14 3.31 10.56
CA TYR A 154 9.81 2.07 10.15
C TYR A 154 9.30 1.59 8.79
N TYR A 155 10.08 0.72 8.17
CA TYR A 155 9.64 -0.04 7.01
C TYR A 155 10.19 -1.47 7.01
N ARG A 156 9.50 -2.33 6.22
CA ARG A 156 9.86 -3.71 5.92
C ARG A 156 9.74 -3.92 4.41
N GLN A 157 10.40 -4.95 3.88
CA GLN A 157 10.42 -5.23 2.44
C GLN A 157 9.99 -6.66 2.13
N GLN A 158 9.31 -6.86 1.01
CA GLN A 158 8.85 -8.17 0.56
C GLN A 158 10.01 -9.15 0.31
N ARG A 159 11.13 -8.66 -0.22
CA ARG A 159 12.31 -9.51 -0.50
C ARG A 159 12.87 -10.24 0.72
N ASP A 160 12.70 -9.71 1.90
CA ASP A 160 13.03 -10.37 3.16
C ASP A 160 11.78 -10.90 3.90
N ARG A 161 10.68 -11.08 3.15
CA ARG A 161 9.40 -11.57 3.65
C ARG A 161 8.83 -10.72 4.78
N PHE A 162 9.12 -9.43 4.75
CA PHE A 162 8.75 -8.45 5.78
C PHE A 162 9.25 -8.79 7.19
N LEU A 163 10.30 -9.59 7.31
CA LEU A 163 10.85 -10.02 8.61
C LEU A 163 11.78 -8.98 9.24
N ILE A 164 12.48 -8.19 8.40
CA ILE A 164 13.49 -7.24 8.88
C ILE A 164 12.88 -5.85 9.01
N GLU A 165 12.79 -5.36 10.23
CA GLU A 165 12.38 -3.98 10.53
C GLU A 165 13.55 -3.01 10.35
N ARG A 166 13.32 -1.92 9.64
CA ARG A 166 14.32 -0.88 9.37
C ARG A 166 13.79 0.48 9.79
N LEU A 167 14.57 1.19 10.57
CA LEU A 167 14.25 2.54 11.02
C LEU A 167 14.53 3.55 9.90
N LEU A 168 13.57 4.44 9.66
CA LEU A 168 13.69 5.54 8.69
C LEU A 168 13.83 6.90 9.35
N ALA A 169 13.03 7.16 10.37
CA ALA A 169 13.05 8.42 11.09
C ALA A 169 12.65 8.22 12.56
N GLU A 170 13.22 9.01 13.43
CA GLU A 170 13.00 8.97 14.87
C GLU A 170 12.29 10.24 15.37
N ASN A 171 11.61 10.11 16.49
CA ASN A 171 11.05 11.22 17.23
C ASN A 171 10.06 12.09 16.42
N LEU A 172 9.15 11.46 15.70
CA LEU A 172 8.15 12.15 14.89
C LEU A 172 7.06 12.86 15.72
N GLY A 173 6.96 12.54 17.01
CA GLY A 173 5.93 13.05 17.91
C GLY A 173 4.90 11.97 18.32
N GLU A 174 4.20 12.22 19.41
CA GLU A 174 3.25 11.25 20.00
C GLU A 174 2.05 10.93 19.09
N HIS A 175 1.67 11.86 18.23
CA HIS A 175 0.49 11.74 17.37
C HIS A 175 0.87 11.67 15.89
N ALA A 176 2.11 11.27 15.60
CA ALA A 176 2.54 11.16 14.22
C ALA A 176 1.74 10.08 13.47
N GLU A 177 1.32 10.41 12.26
CA GLU A 177 0.60 9.51 11.36
C GLU A 177 1.32 9.48 10.01
N LEU A 178 1.51 8.28 9.47
CA LEU A 178 1.99 8.11 8.11
C LEU A 178 0.82 8.30 7.16
N ILE A 179 0.85 9.39 6.41
CA ILE A 179 -0.25 9.77 5.52
C ILE A 179 -0.09 9.08 4.18
N GLN A 180 1.15 9.00 3.69
CA GLN A 180 1.40 8.54 2.33
C GLN A 180 2.84 8.09 2.12
N ILE A 181 3.01 7.09 1.26
CA ILE A 181 4.29 6.76 0.62
C ILE A 181 4.17 7.08 -0.86
N GLY A 182 5.19 7.70 -1.42
CA GLY A 182 5.24 8.02 -2.84
C GLY A 182 6.66 7.99 -3.39
N MET A 183 6.75 8.09 -4.70
CA MET A 183 8.03 8.22 -5.41
C MET A 183 8.21 9.63 -5.94
N SER A 184 9.36 10.22 -5.71
CA SER A 184 9.72 11.48 -6.34
C SER A 184 10.09 11.29 -7.81
N THR A 185 10.09 12.40 -8.57
CA THR A 185 10.58 12.42 -9.96
C THR A 185 12.05 11.97 -10.10
N LYS A 186 12.80 11.97 -9.00
CA LYS A 186 14.19 11.51 -8.92
C LYS A 186 14.30 10.05 -8.48
N ASN A 187 13.20 9.30 -8.50
CA ASN A 187 13.14 7.89 -8.11
C ASN A 187 13.56 7.65 -6.66
N ARG A 188 13.13 8.51 -5.75
CA ARG A 188 13.37 8.37 -4.32
C ARG A 188 12.05 8.25 -3.61
N PHE A 189 11.95 7.32 -2.68
CA PHE A 189 10.82 7.25 -1.79
C PHE A 189 10.66 8.54 -0.99
N GLN A 190 9.42 8.94 -0.86
CA GLN A 190 9.02 10.03 0.01
C GLN A 190 7.94 9.50 0.95
N PHE A 191 8.14 9.72 2.22
CA PHE A 191 7.20 9.41 3.27
C PHE A 191 6.59 10.71 3.76
N VAL A 192 5.28 10.83 3.66
CA VAL A 192 4.55 11.99 4.15
C VAL A 192 3.89 11.61 5.47
N TYR A 193 4.22 12.32 6.52
CA TYR A 193 3.66 12.14 7.84
C TYR A 193 3.27 13.49 8.45
N SER A 194 2.36 13.47 9.42
CA SER A 194 1.92 14.65 10.18
C SER A 194 2.55 14.66 11.56
#